data_10532ff333292ba845867b95e00ed1f9
#
_entry.id   10532ff333292ba845867b95e00ed1f9
#
_cell.length_a   1.000
_cell.length_b   1.000
_cell.length_c   1.000
_cell.angle_alpha   90.00
_cell.angle_beta   90.00
_cell.angle_gamma   90.00
#
_symmetry.space_group_name_H-M   'P 1'
#
loop_
_entity.id
_entity.type
_entity.pdbx_description
1 polymer ?
#
loop_
_entity_poly.entity_id
_entity_poly.type
_entity_poly.pdbx_seq_one_letter_code
_entity_poly.pdbx_strand_id
1 'polypeptide(L)'
;MGAPETMRAVRIAEHGGPEVLEPAEVAVPVPQAGEVLVEVGAVALNNTDLWTREGAYGRPGDPKALSGWRGPIGFPRIQGADVAGRVVAVGAGVDGGLTGRRVVVDPAIYDGDGPDANPVGLMGSERDGGYAEYVTAPATRVHDVTESPLTDDQLATLPTAYGTALGMIERGRLTRGETVLVSGASGGVGIALIQIARARGAKVLAISSGPKIGAVRDAGAHEVLDRARDIPEQIRAAAPEGIDVVAGDLVGEVLPLLREGGRWVVAGALGGYDVTFDVRRLYLHNAQVIGSAMHTPTHFGLLMDLARRGEIQPVIAARFPLDQAAEAQEELARRGHVGKIVMRP
;
A
#
# COMPACT_ATOMS: atom_id res chain seq x y z
N MET A 1 25.26 -8.80 19.20
CA MET A 1 24.97 -7.84 20.31
C MET A 1 23.45 -7.87 20.46
N GLY A 2 22.90 -7.87 21.69
CA GLY A 2 21.47 -7.78 21.91
C GLY A 2 20.94 -6.41 21.52
N ALA A 3 19.62 -6.26 21.31
CA ALA A 3 19.00 -4.96 21.12
C ALA A 3 19.23 -4.06 22.35
N PRO A 4 19.30 -2.72 22.19
CA PRO A 4 19.44 -1.78 23.31
C PRO A 4 18.19 -1.80 24.22
N GLU A 5 18.27 -1.14 25.37
CA GLU A 5 17.11 -1.03 26.29
C GLU A 5 16.07 -0.03 25.77
N THR A 6 16.52 1.06 25.14
CA THR A 6 15.68 2.11 24.57
C THR A 6 15.93 2.29 23.08
N MET A 7 14.97 2.89 22.38
CA MET A 7 15.02 3.19 20.95
C MET A 7 14.38 4.54 20.65
N ARG A 8 14.76 5.13 19.54
CA ARG A 8 14.08 6.29 18.96
C ARG A 8 12.82 5.82 18.23
N ALA A 9 11.74 6.57 18.43
CA ALA A 9 10.48 6.37 17.74
C ALA A 9 9.79 7.72 17.48
N VAL A 10 8.84 7.75 16.55
CA VAL A 10 7.89 8.85 16.39
C VAL A 10 6.48 8.33 16.67
N ARG A 11 5.79 8.98 17.58
CA ARG A 11 4.45 8.58 18.04
C ARG A 11 3.47 9.73 17.93
N ILE A 12 2.19 9.41 17.91
CA ILE A 12 1.09 10.35 18.06
C ILE A 12 0.42 10.10 19.41
N ALA A 13 0.12 11.17 20.15
CA ALA A 13 -0.58 11.11 21.43
C ALA A 13 -2.08 11.36 21.31
N GLU A 14 -2.52 11.91 20.19
CA GLU A 14 -3.90 12.21 19.82
C GLU A 14 -4.04 12.33 18.30
N HIS A 15 -5.28 12.48 17.82
CA HIS A 15 -5.51 12.83 16.42
C HIS A 15 -5.22 14.31 16.16
N GLY A 16 -4.61 14.62 14.99
CA GLY A 16 -4.29 16.01 14.64
C GLY A 16 -3.59 16.15 13.32
N GLY A 17 -3.02 17.33 13.06
CA GLY A 17 -2.14 17.61 11.95
C GLY A 17 -0.73 17.06 12.17
N PRO A 18 0.25 17.41 11.28
CA PRO A 18 1.63 16.94 11.42
C PRO A 18 2.31 17.27 12.76
N GLU A 19 1.81 18.26 13.47
CA GLU A 19 2.31 18.72 14.77
C GLU A 19 2.15 17.69 15.90
N VAL A 20 1.28 16.69 15.75
CA VAL A 20 1.11 15.63 16.75
C VAL A 20 2.11 14.47 16.60
N LEU A 21 2.99 14.54 15.59
CA LEU A 21 4.08 13.58 15.39
C LEU A 21 5.27 13.95 16.29
N GLU A 22 5.40 13.25 17.40
CA GLU A 22 6.39 13.54 18.43
C GLU A 22 7.54 12.53 18.41
N PRO A 23 8.80 12.96 18.15
CA PRO A 23 9.96 12.14 18.43
C PRO A 23 10.03 11.78 19.93
N ALA A 24 10.29 10.52 20.22
CA ALA A 24 10.35 10.01 21.58
C ALA A 24 11.43 8.93 21.72
N GLU A 25 12.02 8.84 22.89
CA GLU A 25 12.80 7.69 23.34
C GLU A 25 11.86 6.76 24.12
N VAL A 26 11.74 5.52 23.68
CA VAL A 26 10.85 4.51 24.28
C VAL A 26 11.60 3.20 24.51
N ALA A 27 11.06 2.33 25.37
CA ALA A 27 11.65 1.01 25.58
C ALA A 27 11.57 0.18 24.27
N VAL A 28 12.64 -0.57 23.96
CA VAL A 28 12.61 -1.54 22.86
C VAL A 28 11.60 -2.65 23.23
N PRO A 29 10.63 -2.97 22.34
CA PRO A 29 9.64 -3.98 22.63
C PRO A 29 10.27 -5.38 22.69
N VAL A 30 9.82 -6.19 23.65
CA VAL A 30 10.27 -7.58 23.80
C VAL A 30 9.34 -8.48 23.00
N PRO A 31 9.84 -9.29 22.04
CA PRO A 31 9.00 -10.19 21.26
C PRO A 31 8.36 -11.25 22.17
N GLN A 32 7.05 -11.35 22.13
CA GLN A 32 6.29 -12.35 22.87
C GLN A 32 6.40 -13.73 22.20
N ALA A 33 5.80 -14.75 22.81
CA ALA A 33 5.72 -16.07 22.19
C ALA A 33 5.07 -15.97 20.80
N GLY A 34 5.74 -16.54 19.77
CA GLY A 34 5.28 -16.48 18.39
C GLY A 34 5.65 -15.20 17.64
N GLU A 35 6.31 -14.23 18.28
CA GLU A 35 6.74 -12.97 17.65
C GLU A 35 8.24 -12.93 17.38
N VAL A 36 8.64 -12.01 16.50
CA VAL A 36 10.03 -11.61 16.27
C VAL A 36 10.21 -10.12 16.57
N LEU A 37 11.44 -9.72 16.90
CA LEU A 37 11.87 -8.34 16.93
C LEU A 37 12.62 -8.03 15.63
N VAL A 38 12.16 -7.02 14.90
CA VAL A 38 12.76 -6.55 13.66
C VAL A 38 13.44 -5.22 13.91
N GLU A 39 14.73 -5.12 13.60
CA GLU A 39 15.45 -3.87 13.44
C GLU A 39 15.02 -3.26 12.12
N VAL A 40 14.46 -2.05 12.16
CA VAL A 40 13.87 -1.37 11.00
C VAL A 40 14.98 -0.77 10.14
N GLY A 41 15.13 -1.27 8.92
CA GLY A 41 16.05 -0.70 7.92
C GLY A 41 15.44 0.44 7.13
N ALA A 42 14.13 0.34 6.85
CA ALA A 42 13.33 1.38 6.22
C ALA A 42 11.85 1.17 6.54
N VAL A 43 11.10 2.29 6.57
CA VAL A 43 9.64 2.33 6.66
C VAL A 43 9.08 3.25 5.59
N ALA A 44 8.04 2.81 4.86
CA ALA A 44 7.46 3.63 3.79
C ALA A 44 6.12 4.23 4.20
N LEU A 45 5.90 5.47 3.75
CA LEU A 45 4.70 6.22 4.05
C LEU A 45 3.53 5.85 3.12
N ASN A 46 2.33 5.93 3.65
CA ASN A 46 1.07 5.70 2.95
C ASN A 46 0.02 6.75 3.32
N ASN A 47 -1.01 6.92 2.48
CA ASN A 47 -2.14 7.78 2.84
C ASN A 47 -2.85 7.29 4.11
N THR A 48 -2.76 6.01 4.45
CA THR A 48 -3.30 5.47 5.69
C THR A 48 -2.64 6.07 6.93
N ASP A 49 -1.34 6.44 6.86
CA ASP A 49 -0.67 7.11 7.98
C ASP A 49 -1.28 8.51 8.22
N LEU A 50 -1.54 9.28 7.13
CA LEU A 50 -2.22 10.57 7.23
C LEU A 50 -3.63 10.41 7.81
N TRP A 51 -4.42 9.49 7.26
CA TRP A 51 -5.80 9.30 7.66
C TRP A 51 -5.94 8.75 9.08
N THR A 52 -5.06 7.86 9.50
CA THR A 52 -5.02 7.36 10.89
C THR A 52 -4.64 8.48 11.86
N ARG A 53 -3.65 9.30 11.53
CA ARG A 53 -3.26 10.47 12.34
C ARG A 53 -4.40 11.48 12.45
N GLU A 54 -5.10 11.77 11.36
CA GLU A 54 -6.21 12.72 11.30
C GLU A 54 -7.54 12.16 11.83
N GLY A 55 -7.63 10.86 12.12
CA GLY A 55 -8.89 10.20 12.47
C GLY A 55 -9.89 10.14 11.31
N ALA A 56 -9.41 10.17 10.07
CA ALA A 56 -10.22 10.41 8.87
C ALA A 56 -10.85 9.16 8.26
N TYR A 57 -10.67 7.97 8.84
CA TYR A 57 -11.35 6.76 8.38
C TYR A 57 -12.83 6.71 8.76
N GLY A 58 -13.22 7.50 9.76
CA GLY A 58 -14.60 7.67 10.11
C GLY A 58 -15.34 8.65 9.20
N ARG A 59 -16.67 8.68 9.32
CA ARG A 59 -17.48 9.66 8.60
C ARG A 59 -17.31 11.03 9.23
N PRO A 60 -16.95 12.09 8.49
CA PRO A 60 -16.80 13.43 9.04
C PRO A 60 -18.08 13.86 9.79
N GLY A 61 -17.90 14.34 11.01
CA GLY A 61 -19.00 14.80 11.87
C GLY A 61 -19.77 13.71 12.63
N ASP A 62 -19.39 12.43 12.49
CA ASP A 62 -19.93 11.35 13.31
C ASP A 62 -19.04 11.14 14.54
N PRO A 63 -19.52 11.42 15.78
CA PRO A 63 -18.74 11.20 16.99
C PRO A 63 -18.45 9.71 17.29
N LYS A 64 -19.09 8.80 16.58
CA LYS A 64 -18.84 7.35 16.61
C LYS A 64 -17.98 6.87 15.47
N ALA A 65 -17.45 7.78 14.64
CA ALA A 65 -16.60 7.44 13.52
C ALA A 65 -15.39 6.63 14.01
N LEU A 66 -15.05 5.58 13.25
CA LEU A 66 -13.83 4.83 13.47
C LEU A 66 -12.64 5.74 13.12
N SER A 67 -11.67 5.83 14.00
CA SER A 67 -10.52 6.72 13.84
C SER A 67 -9.28 6.01 13.31
N GLY A 68 -9.17 4.69 13.48
CA GLY A 68 -8.17 3.85 12.87
C GLY A 68 -8.63 3.25 11.55
N TRP A 69 -7.84 2.37 10.97
CA TRP A 69 -8.15 1.77 9.67
C TRP A 69 -9.42 0.90 9.69
N ARG A 70 -9.62 0.14 10.76
CA ARG A 70 -10.81 -0.72 10.94
C ARG A 70 -11.49 -0.53 12.30
N GLY A 71 -10.91 0.26 13.19
CA GLY A 71 -11.42 0.45 14.52
C GLY A 71 -10.81 1.66 15.22
N PRO A 72 -11.20 1.92 16.48
CA PRO A 72 -10.57 2.95 17.28
C PRO A 72 -9.11 2.61 17.57
N ILE A 73 -8.26 3.62 17.58
CA ILE A 73 -6.85 3.45 17.96
C ILE A 73 -6.64 3.89 19.42
N GLY A 74 -5.74 3.18 20.11
CA GLY A 74 -5.25 3.60 21.42
C GLY A 74 -4.03 4.52 21.27
N PHE A 75 -3.94 5.54 22.11
CA PHE A 75 -2.80 6.44 22.19
C PHE A 75 -1.96 6.19 23.44
N PRO A 76 -0.62 6.50 23.44
CA PRO A 76 0.13 6.90 22.26
C PRO A 76 0.28 5.77 21.24
N ARG A 77 0.42 6.12 19.94
CA ARG A 77 0.56 5.16 18.85
C ARG A 77 1.82 5.48 18.02
N ILE A 78 2.66 4.47 17.78
CA ILE A 78 3.74 4.53 16.78
C ILE A 78 3.12 4.12 15.44
N GLN A 79 3.15 5.03 14.46
CA GLN A 79 2.62 4.78 13.11
C GLN A 79 3.59 3.97 12.23
N GLY A 80 3.25 3.79 10.95
CA GLY A 80 4.09 3.14 9.94
C GLY A 80 3.77 1.66 9.74
N ALA A 81 2.99 1.38 8.70
CA ALA A 81 2.59 0.01 8.34
C ALA A 81 3.71 -0.76 7.63
N ASP A 82 4.43 -0.09 6.75
CA ASP A 82 5.30 -0.69 5.74
C ASP A 82 6.74 -0.80 6.24
N VAL A 83 7.15 -1.98 6.68
CA VAL A 83 8.47 -2.23 7.29
C VAL A 83 9.27 -3.24 6.48
N ALA A 84 10.52 -2.88 6.18
CA ALA A 84 11.59 -3.80 5.81
C ALA A 84 12.77 -3.65 6.78
N GLY A 85 13.42 -4.76 7.11
CA GLY A 85 14.50 -4.72 8.08
C GLY A 85 15.13 -6.08 8.31
N ARG A 86 15.65 -6.30 9.52
CA ARG A 86 16.33 -7.53 9.88
C ARG A 86 15.82 -8.07 11.21
N VAL A 87 15.55 -9.36 11.29
CA VAL A 87 15.20 -10.02 12.56
C VAL A 87 16.43 -10.03 13.47
N VAL A 88 16.31 -9.48 14.67
CA VAL A 88 17.39 -9.41 15.67
C VAL A 88 17.14 -10.26 16.91
N ALA A 89 15.87 -10.59 17.19
CA ALA A 89 15.50 -11.51 18.25
C ALA A 89 14.21 -12.25 17.91
N VAL A 90 14.01 -13.41 18.53
CA VAL A 90 12.81 -14.23 18.38
C VAL A 90 12.22 -14.56 19.75
N GLY A 91 10.89 -14.58 19.83
CA GLY A 91 10.15 -15.01 21.02
C GLY A 91 10.07 -16.52 21.15
N ALA A 92 9.52 -16.99 22.25
CA ALA A 92 9.34 -18.42 22.49
C ALA A 92 8.50 -19.08 21.38
N GLY A 93 8.91 -20.28 20.96
CA GLY A 93 8.21 -21.07 19.93
C GLY A 93 8.49 -20.64 18.49
N VAL A 94 9.34 -19.63 18.24
CA VAL A 94 9.76 -19.20 16.91
C VAL A 94 11.11 -19.87 16.54
N ASP A 95 11.26 -20.23 15.26
CA ASP A 95 12.51 -20.76 14.73
C ASP A 95 13.65 -19.74 14.85
N GLY A 96 14.69 -20.07 15.59
CA GLY A 96 15.90 -19.26 15.76
C GLY A 96 16.65 -18.97 14.46
N GLY A 97 16.44 -19.76 13.42
CA GLY A 97 17.00 -19.56 12.08
C GLY A 97 16.53 -18.28 11.38
N LEU A 98 15.47 -17.65 11.87
CA LEU A 98 15.03 -16.33 11.40
C LEU A 98 15.97 -15.20 11.85
N THR A 99 16.70 -15.37 12.94
CA THR A 99 17.64 -14.33 13.43
C THR A 99 18.71 -14.03 12.38
N GLY A 100 18.89 -12.75 12.09
CA GLY A 100 19.79 -12.25 11.05
C GLY A 100 19.18 -12.21 9.64
N ARG A 101 18.00 -12.81 9.42
CA ARG A 101 17.32 -12.75 8.12
C ARG A 101 16.83 -11.35 7.80
N ARG A 102 16.98 -10.98 6.53
CA ARG A 102 16.41 -9.75 5.96
C ARG A 102 14.96 -9.99 5.60
N VAL A 103 14.06 -9.14 6.08
CA VAL A 103 12.63 -9.44 6.03
C VAL A 103 11.79 -8.24 5.60
N VAL A 104 10.60 -8.56 5.07
CA VAL A 104 9.47 -7.62 4.94
C VAL A 104 8.36 -8.10 5.87
N VAL A 105 7.74 -7.17 6.57
CA VAL A 105 6.62 -7.44 7.47
C VAL A 105 5.31 -7.28 6.71
N ASP A 106 4.44 -8.30 6.74
CA ASP A 106 3.04 -8.17 6.35
C ASP A 106 2.30 -7.39 7.45
N PRO A 107 1.84 -6.16 7.17
CA PRO A 107 1.28 -5.28 8.20
C PRO A 107 -0.15 -5.61 8.58
N ALA A 108 -0.82 -6.49 7.84
CA ALA A 108 -2.23 -6.77 8.06
C ALA A 108 -2.45 -7.64 9.30
N ILE A 109 -3.43 -7.25 10.11
CA ILE A 109 -4.01 -8.08 11.16
C ILE A 109 -5.21 -8.79 10.54
N TYR A 110 -5.24 -10.10 10.58
CA TYR A 110 -6.27 -10.89 9.91
C TYR A 110 -7.30 -11.47 10.87
N ASP A 111 -8.48 -11.79 10.35
CA ASP A 111 -9.59 -12.44 11.09
C ASP A 111 -9.36 -13.94 11.33
N GLY A 112 -8.25 -14.50 10.83
CA GLY A 112 -7.88 -15.91 10.99
C GLY A 112 -6.52 -16.22 10.39
N ASP A 113 -6.14 -17.49 10.42
CA ASP A 113 -4.84 -17.99 9.94
C ASP A 113 -4.94 -18.60 8.52
N GLY A 114 -6.12 -18.53 7.90
CA GLY A 114 -6.32 -19.10 6.57
C GLY A 114 -5.60 -18.30 5.47
N PRO A 115 -5.33 -18.95 4.32
CA PRO A 115 -4.60 -18.32 3.21
C PRO A 115 -5.37 -17.11 2.60
N ASP A 116 -6.69 -17.08 2.74
CA ASP A 116 -7.57 -16.03 2.23
C ASP A 116 -8.24 -15.23 3.35
N ALA A 117 -7.67 -15.24 4.56
CA ALA A 117 -8.14 -14.45 5.69
C ALA A 117 -8.24 -12.96 5.34
N ASN A 118 -9.28 -12.30 5.88
CA ASN A 118 -9.52 -10.90 5.59
C ASN A 118 -8.73 -10.00 6.55
N PRO A 119 -8.19 -8.87 6.08
CA PRO A 119 -7.57 -7.90 6.95
C PRO A 119 -8.64 -7.19 7.80
N VAL A 120 -8.46 -7.21 9.11
CA VAL A 120 -9.35 -6.55 10.11
C VAL A 120 -8.64 -5.48 10.93
N GLY A 121 -7.36 -5.28 10.70
CA GLY A 121 -6.54 -4.25 11.32
C GLY A 121 -5.23 -4.07 10.58
N LEU A 122 -4.45 -3.07 10.99
CA LEU A 122 -3.22 -2.65 10.34
C LEU A 122 -2.17 -2.27 11.38
N MET A 123 -0.94 -2.69 11.16
CA MET A 123 0.22 -2.17 11.88
C MET A 123 0.35 -0.66 11.64
N GLY A 124 0.71 0.09 12.66
CA GLY A 124 0.72 1.56 12.62
C GLY A 124 -0.65 2.22 12.85
N SER A 125 -1.72 1.41 12.96
CA SER A 125 -3.07 1.83 13.30
C SER A 125 -3.57 1.10 14.56
N GLU A 126 -4.00 -0.15 14.44
CA GLU A 126 -4.53 -0.96 15.55
C GLU A 126 -3.43 -1.55 16.46
N ARG A 127 -2.18 -1.58 16.01
CA ARG A 127 -0.98 -1.89 16.80
C ARG A 127 0.17 -0.98 16.41
N ASP A 128 1.24 -0.93 17.22
CA ASP A 128 2.43 -0.12 16.92
C ASP A 128 3.11 -0.56 15.64
N GLY A 129 3.63 0.41 14.92
CA GLY A 129 4.25 0.29 13.60
C GLY A 129 5.74 0.61 13.58
N GLY A 130 6.23 0.88 12.39
CA GLY A 130 7.64 0.99 12.06
C GLY A 130 8.24 2.39 12.10
N TYR A 131 7.53 3.42 12.59
CA TYR A 131 8.16 4.72 12.84
C TYR A 131 9.02 4.65 14.10
N ALA A 132 9.95 3.70 14.12
CA ALA A 132 10.83 3.37 15.22
C ALA A 132 12.05 2.60 14.72
N GLU A 133 13.11 2.50 15.56
CA GLU A 133 14.29 1.69 15.24
C GLU A 133 14.01 0.18 15.33
N TYR A 134 13.05 -0.23 16.13
CA TYR A 134 12.64 -1.64 16.30
C TYR A 134 11.12 -1.78 16.34
N VAL A 135 10.62 -2.91 15.86
CA VAL A 135 9.20 -3.27 15.93
C VAL A 135 9.03 -4.77 16.13
N THR A 136 8.00 -5.19 16.88
CA THR A 136 7.62 -6.60 16.97
C THR A 136 6.56 -6.96 15.92
N ALA A 137 6.65 -8.17 15.40
CA ALA A 137 5.65 -8.72 14.49
C ALA A 137 5.46 -10.23 14.74
N PRO A 138 4.26 -10.80 14.50
CA PRO A 138 4.10 -12.25 14.49
C PRO A 138 5.06 -12.89 13.48
N ALA A 139 5.74 -13.96 13.85
CA ALA A 139 6.69 -14.66 12.97
C ALA A 139 6.02 -15.13 11.67
N THR A 140 4.72 -15.48 11.73
CA THR A 140 3.91 -15.86 10.55
C THR A 140 3.63 -14.73 9.59
N ARG A 141 3.94 -13.48 9.96
CA ARG A 141 3.77 -12.24 9.14
C ARG A 141 5.11 -11.68 8.67
N VAL A 142 6.20 -12.40 8.91
CA VAL A 142 7.54 -11.99 8.51
C VAL A 142 8.02 -12.86 7.36
N HIS A 143 8.36 -12.22 6.25
CA HIS A 143 8.74 -12.89 5.02
C HIS A 143 10.22 -12.68 4.74
N ASP A 144 10.98 -13.78 4.66
CA ASP A 144 12.41 -13.76 4.30
C ASP A 144 12.58 -13.28 2.86
N VAL A 145 13.33 -12.20 2.70
CA VAL A 145 13.69 -11.58 1.42
C VAL A 145 15.21 -11.39 1.29
N THR A 146 15.99 -12.20 2.02
CA THR A 146 17.45 -12.09 2.04
C THR A 146 18.06 -12.15 0.64
N GLU A 147 17.50 -12.98 -0.24
CA GLU A 147 17.97 -13.16 -1.63
C GLU A 147 17.39 -12.11 -2.62
N SER A 148 16.52 -11.21 -2.18
CA SER A 148 15.93 -10.20 -3.06
C SER A 148 16.99 -9.19 -3.52
N PRO A 149 17.02 -8.83 -4.82
CA PRO A 149 17.92 -7.79 -5.33
C PRO A 149 17.48 -6.36 -4.95
N LEU A 150 16.29 -6.21 -4.37
CA LEU A 150 15.75 -4.90 -3.98
C LEU A 150 16.46 -4.36 -2.75
N THR A 151 16.61 -3.04 -2.66
CA THR A 151 17.10 -2.36 -1.45
C THR A 151 16.06 -2.39 -0.32
N ASP A 152 16.44 -2.10 0.93
CA ASP A 152 15.50 -2.00 2.05
C ASP A 152 14.44 -0.94 1.81
N ASP A 153 14.82 0.22 1.24
CA ASP A 153 13.86 1.25 0.83
C ASP A 153 12.80 0.70 -0.12
N GLN A 154 13.21 -0.03 -1.15
CA GLN A 154 12.29 -0.62 -2.11
C GLN A 154 11.42 -1.70 -1.46
N LEU A 155 11.99 -2.56 -0.64
CA LEU A 155 11.28 -3.60 0.09
C LEU A 155 10.23 -3.02 1.03
N ALA A 156 10.58 -1.95 1.76
CA ALA A 156 9.64 -1.26 2.65
C ALA A 156 8.43 -0.67 1.90
N THR A 157 8.51 -0.40 0.60
CA THR A 157 7.37 0.14 -0.16
C THR A 157 6.34 -0.90 -0.57
N LEU A 158 6.65 -2.19 -0.40
CA LEU A 158 5.83 -3.28 -0.93
C LEU A 158 4.53 -3.51 -0.13
N PRO A 159 4.51 -3.53 1.21
CA PRO A 159 3.40 -4.12 1.95
C PRO A 159 2.06 -3.48 1.62
N THR A 160 1.88 -2.20 1.87
CA THR A 160 0.59 -1.55 1.63
C THR A 160 0.34 -1.26 0.15
N ALA A 161 1.30 -0.64 -0.55
CA ALA A 161 1.06 -0.19 -1.92
C ALA A 161 1.00 -1.35 -2.92
N TYR A 162 2.02 -2.20 -2.95
CA TYR A 162 2.06 -3.34 -3.87
C TYR A 162 1.12 -4.46 -3.42
N GLY A 163 0.94 -4.66 -2.10
CA GLY A 163 -0.06 -5.58 -1.56
C GLY A 163 -1.48 -5.20 -1.99
N THR A 164 -1.84 -3.91 -1.87
CA THR A 164 -3.13 -3.39 -2.37
C THR A 164 -3.26 -3.60 -3.87
N ALA A 165 -2.24 -3.25 -4.66
CA ALA A 165 -2.25 -3.42 -6.10
C ALA A 165 -2.43 -4.89 -6.51
N LEU A 166 -1.70 -5.81 -5.88
CA LEU A 166 -1.86 -7.24 -6.16
C LEU A 166 -3.25 -7.74 -5.74
N GLY A 167 -3.75 -7.33 -4.57
CA GLY A 167 -5.11 -7.64 -4.15
C GLY A 167 -6.19 -7.15 -5.14
N MET A 168 -6.00 -5.97 -5.74
CA MET A 168 -6.88 -5.46 -6.81
C MET A 168 -6.81 -6.33 -8.07
N ILE A 169 -5.61 -6.71 -8.49
CA ILE A 169 -5.37 -7.53 -9.68
C ILE A 169 -5.97 -8.93 -9.50
N GLU A 170 -5.78 -9.56 -8.33
CA GLU A 170 -6.32 -10.89 -8.05
C GLU A 170 -7.85 -10.87 -7.95
N ARG A 171 -8.44 -9.93 -7.19
CA ARG A 171 -9.90 -9.81 -7.09
C ARG A 171 -10.54 -9.38 -8.40
N GLY A 172 -9.84 -8.55 -9.18
CA GLY A 172 -10.22 -8.17 -10.55
C GLY A 172 -10.01 -9.29 -11.57
N ARG A 173 -9.37 -10.39 -11.19
CA ARG A 173 -9.06 -11.53 -12.07
C ARG A 173 -8.41 -11.10 -13.38
N LEU A 174 -7.47 -10.14 -13.29
CA LEU A 174 -6.74 -9.66 -14.47
C LEU A 174 -5.89 -10.78 -15.06
N THR A 175 -6.06 -11.06 -16.34
CA THR A 175 -5.32 -12.11 -17.06
C THR A 175 -4.45 -11.55 -18.17
N ARG A 176 -3.55 -12.39 -18.68
CA ARG A 176 -2.68 -12.07 -19.83
C ARG A 176 -3.52 -11.65 -21.03
N GLY A 177 -3.10 -10.58 -21.71
CA GLY A 177 -3.72 -10.06 -22.92
C GLY A 177 -4.91 -9.11 -22.67
N GLU A 178 -5.42 -9.02 -21.45
CA GLU A 178 -6.44 -8.04 -21.10
C GLU A 178 -5.87 -6.62 -21.03
N THR A 179 -6.75 -5.63 -21.19
CA THR A 179 -6.42 -4.21 -21.06
C THR A 179 -6.87 -3.69 -19.69
N VAL A 180 -5.93 -3.16 -18.91
CA VAL A 180 -6.22 -2.50 -17.63
C VAL A 180 -5.99 -1.00 -17.71
N LEU A 181 -6.95 -0.22 -17.21
CA LEU A 181 -6.80 1.22 -17.00
C LEU A 181 -6.46 1.49 -15.54
N VAL A 182 -5.36 2.20 -15.31
CA VAL A 182 -4.90 2.60 -13.98
C VAL A 182 -5.11 4.10 -13.79
N SER A 183 -6.00 4.49 -12.88
CA SER A 183 -6.11 5.87 -12.41
C SER A 183 -5.13 6.13 -11.25
N GLY A 184 -4.80 7.41 -10.97
CA GLY A 184 -3.82 7.72 -9.93
C GLY A 184 -2.43 7.09 -10.17
N ALA A 185 -2.05 6.93 -11.44
CA ALA A 185 -0.94 6.10 -11.89
C ALA A 185 0.44 6.51 -11.35
N SER A 186 0.62 7.77 -10.92
CA SER A 186 1.88 8.27 -10.35
C SER A 186 2.07 7.98 -8.87
N GLY A 187 1.02 7.57 -8.15
CA GLY A 187 1.10 7.20 -6.73
C GLY A 187 1.68 5.80 -6.52
N GLY A 188 1.96 5.45 -5.26
CA GLY A 188 2.54 4.16 -4.91
C GLY A 188 1.73 2.96 -5.41
N VAL A 189 0.40 2.94 -5.20
CA VAL A 189 -0.49 1.88 -5.71
C VAL A 189 -0.55 1.89 -7.24
N GLY A 190 -0.57 3.09 -7.87
CA GLY A 190 -0.61 3.22 -9.31
C GLY A 190 0.63 2.64 -10.01
N ILE A 191 1.83 2.98 -9.52
CA ILE A 191 3.10 2.41 -10.00
C ILE A 191 3.11 0.89 -9.80
N ALA A 192 2.66 0.41 -8.64
CA ALA A 192 2.57 -1.03 -8.36
C ALA A 192 1.63 -1.76 -9.32
N LEU A 193 0.43 -1.21 -9.58
CA LEU A 193 -0.53 -1.74 -10.55
C LEU A 193 0.08 -1.86 -11.94
N ILE A 194 0.77 -0.81 -12.40
CA ILE A 194 1.45 -0.80 -13.72
C ILE A 194 2.45 -1.95 -13.80
N GLN A 195 3.34 -2.08 -12.82
CA GLN A 195 4.41 -3.08 -12.84
C GLN A 195 3.86 -4.51 -12.73
N ILE A 196 2.94 -4.77 -11.82
CA ILE A 196 2.37 -6.11 -11.62
C ILE A 196 1.50 -6.50 -12.82
N ALA A 197 0.65 -5.61 -13.34
CA ALA A 197 -0.16 -5.89 -14.52
C ALA A 197 0.70 -6.18 -15.75
N ARG A 198 1.78 -5.41 -15.94
CA ARG A 198 2.76 -5.67 -17.01
C ARG A 198 3.45 -7.02 -16.85
N ALA A 199 3.92 -7.36 -15.65
CA ALA A 199 4.51 -8.67 -15.36
C ALA A 199 3.53 -9.82 -15.65
N ARG A 200 2.23 -9.58 -15.43
CA ARG A 200 1.15 -10.53 -15.79
C ARG A 200 0.87 -10.62 -17.30
N GLY A 201 1.44 -9.71 -18.09
CA GLY A 201 1.28 -9.66 -19.56
C GLY A 201 -0.01 -8.99 -20.01
N ALA A 202 -0.59 -8.11 -19.20
CA ALA A 202 -1.71 -7.26 -19.56
C ALA A 202 -1.24 -6.00 -20.31
N LYS A 203 -2.09 -5.43 -21.16
CA LYS A 203 -1.91 -4.08 -21.72
C LYS A 203 -2.28 -3.04 -20.67
N VAL A 204 -1.36 -2.12 -20.34
CA VAL A 204 -1.56 -1.12 -19.28
C VAL A 204 -1.75 0.26 -19.89
N LEU A 205 -2.92 0.84 -19.70
CA LEU A 205 -3.22 2.25 -19.92
C LEU A 205 -3.16 2.96 -18.56
N ALA A 206 -2.46 4.09 -18.47
CA ALA A 206 -2.25 4.79 -17.21
C ALA A 206 -2.65 6.26 -17.35
N ILE A 207 -3.42 6.79 -16.39
CA ILE A 207 -3.80 8.21 -16.41
C ILE A 207 -2.84 9.00 -15.52
N SER A 208 -2.19 10.01 -16.13
CA SER A 208 -1.27 10.89 -15.42
C SER A 208 -1.38 12.33 -15.97
N SER A 209 -0.60 13.26 -15.43
CA SER A 209 -0.62 14.64 -15.89
C SER A 209 0.78 15.25 -15.90
N GLY A 210 1.00 16.16 -16.85
CA GLY A 210 2.15 17.06 -16.93
C GLY A 210 3.50 16.35 -16.76
N PRO A 211 4.34 16.79 -15.81
CA PRO A 211 5.71 16.29 -15.66
C PRO A 211 5.78 14.81 -15.20
N LYS A 212 4.69 14.23 -14.71
CA LYS A 212 4.66 12.84 -14.24
C LYS A 212 4.50 11.80 -15.35
N ILE A 213 4.10 12.21 -16.55
CA ILE A 213 3.82 11.32 -17.70
C ILE A 213 5.05 10.47 -18.05
N GLY A 214 6.23 11.09 -18.09
CA GLY A 214 7.49 10.37 -18.37
C GLY A 214 7.76 9.26 -17.39
N ALA A 215 7.75 9.58 -16.10
CA ALA A 215 8.02 8.61 -15.04
C ALA A 215 6.98 7.47 -14.97
N VAL A 216 5.72 7.74 -15.27
CA VAL A 216 4.66 6.71 -15.35
C VAL A 216 4.89 5.78 -16.56
N ARG A 217 5.37 6.31 -17.68
CA ARG A 217 5.77 5.50 -18.84
C ARG A 217 6.97 4.63 -18.52
N ASP A 218 7.99 5.19 -17.89
CA ASP A 218 9.20 4.48 -17.47
C ASP A 218 8.92 3.37 -16.46
N ALA A 219 7.87 3.53 -15.62
CA ALA A 219 7.38 2.49 -14.72
C ALA A 219 6.76 1.28 -15.46
N GLY A 220 6.49 1.41 -16.76
CA GLY A 220 6.08 0.31 -17.62
C GLY A 220 4.67 0.41 -18.22
N ALA A 221 4.00 1.56 -18.12
CA ALA A 221 2.73 1.77 -18.81
C ALA A 221 2.94 1.68 -20.34
N HIS A 222 2.06 0.96 -21.04
CA HIS A 222 2.09 0.87 -22.51
C HIS A 222 1.69 2.20 -23.14
N GLU A 223 0.66 2.84 -22.56
CA GLU A 223 0.24 4.18 -22.95
C GLU A 223 -0.07 5.01 -21.71
N VAL A 224 0.29 6.29 -21.74
CA VAL A 224 -0.04 7.24 -20.66
C VAL A 224 -0.98 8.29 -21.23
N LEU A 225 -2.19 8.29 -20.70
CA LEU A 225 -3.27 9.20 -21.06
C LEU A 225 -3.13 10.47 -20.25
N ASP A 226 -3.18 11.62 -20.92
CA ASP A 226 -3.05 12.92 -20.26
C ASP A 226 -4.37 13.33 -19.62
N ARG A 227 -4.36 13.47 -18.29
CA ARG A 227 -5.54 13.89 -17.50
C ARG A 227 -6.09 15.26 -17.91
N ALA A 228 -5.27 16.12 -18.51
CA ALA A 228 -5.70 17.45 -18.97
C ALA A 228 -6.52 17.42 -20.28
N ARG A 229 -6.62 16.26 -20.93
CA ARG A 229 -7.33 16.06 -22.20
C ARG A 229 -8.56 15.18 -21.98
N ASP A 230 -9.42 15.05 -23.00
CA ASP A 230 -10.58 14.15 -22.98
C ASP A 230 -10.13 12.69 -22.75
N ILE A 231 -10.36 12.17 -21.55
CA ILE A 231 -9.96 10.80 -21.17
C ILE A 231 -10.75 9.75 -21.93
N PRO A 232 -12.10 9.83 -22.05
CA PRO A 232 -12.87 8.92 -22.89
C PRO A 232 -12.38 8.82 -24.33
N GLU A 233 -12.04 9.96 -24.97
CA GLU A 233 -11.52 9.97 -26.33
C GLU A 233 -10.17 9.23 -26.43
N GLN A 234 -9.24 9.55 -25.52
CA GLN A 234 -7.93 8.88 -25.47
C GLN A 234 -8.07 7.37 -25.24
N ILE A 235 -9.00 6.95 -24.36
CA ILE A 235 -9.25 5.53 -24.11
C ILE A 235 -9.77 4.84 -25.38
N ARG A 236 -10.75 5.44 -26.08
CA ARG A 236 -11.28 4.84 -27.33
C ARG A 236 -10.20 4.71 -28.39
N ALA A 237 -9.28 5.65 -28.46
CA ALA A 237 -8.13 5.58 -29.38
C ALA A 237 -7.16 4.46 -28.98
N ALA A 238 -6.83 4.34 -27.69
CA ALA A 238 -5.87 3.37 -27.17
C ALA A 238 -6.43 1.94 -27.04
N ALA A 239 -7.74 1.81 -26.75
CA ALA A 239 -8.43 0.55 -26.56
C ALA A 239 -9.80 0.57 -27.27
N PRO A 240 -9.85 0.45 -28.60
CA PRO A 240 -11.09 0.54 -29.37
C PRO A 240 -12.08 -0.57 -29.04
N GLU A 241 -11.62 -1.70 -28.55
CA GLU A 241 -12.47 -2.83 -28.11
C GLU A 241 -12.97 -2.68 -26.65
N GLY A 242 -12.58 -1.58 -25.97
CA GLY A 242 -12.92 -1.31 -24.58
C GLY A 242 -11.88 -1.82 -23.59
N ILE A 243 -12.16 -1.59 -22.30
CA ILE A 243 -11.29 -1.92 -21.17
C ILE A 243 -11.83 -3.14 -20.45
N ASP A 244 -10.95 -4.05 -20.04
CA ASP A 244 -11.29 -5.23 -19.24
C ASP A 244 -11.41 -4.91 -17.76
N VAL A 245 -10.41 -4.16 -17.23
CA VAL A 245 -10.30 -3.85 -15.81
C VAL A 245 -9.99 -2.37 -15.63
N VAL A 246 -10.73 -1.70 -14.76
CA VAL A 246 -10.38 -0.38 -14.24
C VAL A 246 -9.92 -0.54 -12.80
N ALA A 247 -8.75 -0.02 -12.49
CA ALA A 247 -8.20 0.04 -11.15
C ALA A 247 -8.09 1.51 -10.71
N GLY A 248 -8.97 1.94 -9.79
CA GLY A 248 -8.97 3.31 -9.26
C GLY A 248 -10.36 3.94 -9.13
N ASP A 249 -10.41 5.28 -9.19
CA ASP A 249 -11.52 6.12 -8.73
C ASP A 249 -12.35 6.85 -9.82
N LEU A 250 -12.09 6.63 -11.10
CA LEU A 250 -12.75 7.31 -12.22
C LEU A 250 -14.01 6.58 -12.72
N VAL A 251 -15.09 6.58 -11.94
CA VAL A 251 -16.26 5.74 -12.20
C VAL A 251 -17.17 6.25 -13.29
N GLY A 252 -17.66 7.46 -13.15
CA GLY A 252 -18.73 8.01 -14.02
C GLY A 252 -18.32 8.10 -15.48
N GLU A 253 -17.08 8.46 -15.73
CA GLU A 253 -16.54 8.66 -17.08
C GLU A 253 -16.09 7.38 -17.76
N VAL A 254 -15.61 6.40 -16.99
CA VAL A 254 -14.94 5.20 -17.51
C VAL A 254 -15.85 3.98 -17.55
N LEU A 255 -16.88 3.90 -16.69
CA LEU A 255 -17.83 2.78 -16.69
C LEU A 255 -18.43 2.50 -18.09
N PRO A 256 -18.78 3.53 -18.91
CA PRO A 256 -19.29 3.31 -20.26
C PRO A 256 -18.25 2.72 -21.25
N LEU A 257 -16.98 2.71 -20.89
CA LEU A 257 -15.86 2.24 -21.72
C LEU A 257 -15.41 0.83 -21.34
N LEU A 258 -15.99 0.25 -20.29
CA LEU A 258 -15.81 -1.16 -19.99
C LEU A 258 -16.49 -1.99 -21.08
N ARG A 259 -15.82 -3.03 -21.53
CA ARG A 259 -16.40 -4.01 -22.43
C ARG A 259 -17.34 -4.96 -21.67
N GLU A 260 -18.01 -5.83 -22.39
CA GLU A 260 -18.88 -6.86 -21.82
C GLU A 260 -18.14 -7.68 -20.76
N GLY A 261 -18.72 -7.83 -19.57
CA GLY A 261 -18.11 -8.50 -18.42
C GLY A 261 -16.93 -7.75 -17.77
N GLY A 262 -16.73 -6.48 -18.15
CA GLY A 262 -15.66 -5.67 -17.60
C GLY A 262 -15.76 -5.47 -16.09
N ARG A 263 -14.65 -5.20 -15.43
CA ARG A 263 -14.54 -5.12 -13.97
C ARG A 263 -13.95 -3.79 -13.54
N TRP A 264 -14.60 -3.15 -12.57
CA TRP A 264 -14.07 -1.98 -11.91
C TRP A 264 -13.71 -2.33 -10.47
N VAL A 265 -12.41 -2.20 -10.13
CA VAL A 265 -11.86 -2.56 -8.82
C VAL A 265 -11.49 -1.29 -8.05
N VAL A 266 -12.03 -1.15 -6.85
CA VAL A 266 -11.89 0.01 -5.98
C VAL A 266 -11.15 -0.37 -4.71
N ALA A 267 -10.05 0.34 -4.39
CA ALA A 267 -9.27 0.11 -3.17
C ALA A 267 -9.07 1.39 -2.33
N GLY A 268 -9.71 2.48 -2.66
CA GLY A 268 -9.60 3.74 -1.94
C GLY A 268 -10.59 4.78 -2.45
N ALA A 269 -10.72 5.88 -1.72
CA ALA A 269 -11.67 6.95 -1.98
C ALA A 269 -11.03 8.35 -2.02
N LEU A 270 -9.80 8.44 -2.54
CA LEU A 270 -9.08 9.72 -2.67
C LEU A 270 -9.78 10.73 -3.58
N GLY A 271 -10.63 10.26 -4.49
CA GLY A 271 -11.48 11.08 -5.37
C GLY A 271 -12.85 11.43 -4.81
N GLY A 272 -13.19 10.96 -3.61
CA GLY A 272 -14.48 11.16 -2.94
C GLY A 272 -15.14 9.84 -2.53
N TYR A 273 -16.13 9.94 -1.65
CA TYR A 273 -16.82 8.79 -1.08
C TYR A 273 -18.12 8.44 -1.81
N ASP A 274 -18.75 9.44 -2.40
CA ASP A 274 -20.05 9.31 -3.08
C ASP A 274 -19.85 9.36 -4.59
N VAL A 275 -20.37 8.34 -5.28
CA VAL A 275 -20.24 8.21 -6.74
C VAL A 275 -21.61 7.96 -7.36
N THR A 276 -21.97 8.76 -8.35
CA THR A 276 -23.18 8.56 -9.15
C THR A 276 -22.85 7.90 -10.47
N PHE A 277 -23.58 6.82 -10.82
CA PHE A 277 -23.44 6.16 -12.11
C PHE A 277 -24.78 5.56 -12.60
N ASP A 278 -24.89 5.34 -13.91
CA ASP A 278 -26.07 4.70 -14.50
C ASP A 278 -26.05 3.19 -14.28
N VAL A 279 -26.91 2.68 -13.41
CA VAL A 279 -27.03 1.26 -13.06
C VAL A 279 -27.30 0.37 -14.29
N ARG A 280 -27.92 0.91 -15.35
CA ARG A 280 -28.16 0.16 -16.60
C ARG A 280 -26.86 -0.28 -17.25
N ARG A 281 -25.78 0.50 -17.09
CA ARG A 281 -24.44 0.14 -17.57
C ARG A 281 -23.86 -1.09 -16.87
N LEU A 282 -24.22 -1.34 -15.61
CA LEU A 282 -23.83 -2.56 -14.91
C LEU A 282 -24.54 -3.79 -15.46
N TYR A 283 -25.88 -3.82 -15.39
CA TYR A 283 -26.60 -5.06 -15.70
C TYR A 283 -26.70 -5.36 -17.19
N LEU A 284 -26.76 -4.35 -18.07
CA LEU A 284 -26.83 -4.55 -19.52
C LEU A 284 -25.51 -5.05 -20.12
N HIS A 285 -24.37 -4.79 -19.46
CA HIS A 285 -23.04 -5.21 -19.91
C HIS A 285 -22.40 -6.27 -18.99
N ASN A 286 -23.16 -6.85 -18.07
CA ASN A 286 -22.64 -7.79 -17.07
C ASN A 286 -21.38 -7.28 -16.34
N ALA A 287 -21.22 -5.96 -16.24
CA ALA A 287 -20.08 -5.33 -15.60
C ALA A 287 -20.10 -5.53 -14.08
N GLN A 288 -18.94 -5.52 -13.44
CA GLN A 288 -18.80 -5.78 -12.02
C GLN A 288 -18.10 -4.60 -11.32
N VAL A 289 -18.57 -4.26 -10.12
CA VAL A 289 -17.88 -3.35 -9.19
C VAL A 289 -17.36 -4.19 -8.03
N ILE A 290 -16.06 -4.15 -7.80
CA ILE A 290 -15.36 -5.02 -6.85
C ILE A 290 -14.62 -4.15 -5.83
N GLY A 291 -14.97 -4.27 -4.55
CA GLY A 291 -14.20 -3.69 -3.45
C GLY A 291 -12.93 -4.51 -3.18
N SER A 292 -11.83 -3.84 -2.92
CA SER A 292 -10.54 -4.48 -2.63
C SER A 292 -9.83 -3.76 -1.48
N ALA A 293 -9.96 -4.28 -0.27
CA ALA A 293 -9.19 -3.81 0.88
C ALA A 293 -7.89 -4.60 1.00
N MET A 294 -6.75 -3.94 0.82
CA MET A 294 -5.42 -4.55 0.94
C MET A 294 -5.28 -5.90 0.20
N HIS A 295 -4.60 -6.85 0.81
CA HIS A 295 -4.27 -8.19 0.31
C HIS A 295 -4.74 -9.27 1.30
N THR A 296 -4.65 -10.52 0.89
CA THR A 296 -4.75 -11.70 1.76
C THR A 296 -3.35 -12.27 2.02
N PRO A 297 -3.15 -13.20 2.98
CA PRO A 297 -1.86 -13.89 3.13
C PRO A 297 -1.35 -14.52 1.84
N THR A 298 -2.24 -15.14 1.04
CA THR A 298 -1.88 -15.67 -0.29
C THR A 298 -1.35 -14.59 -1.22
N HIS A 299 -2.04 -13.46 -1.31
CA HIS A 299 -1.59 -12.35 -2.16
C HIS A 299 -0.23 -11.82 -1.70
N PHE A 300 0.00 -11.71 -0.39
CA PHE A 300 1.27 -11.24 0.13
C PHE A 300 2.43 -12.21 -0.19
N GLY A 301 2.19 -13.51 -0.08
CA GLY A 301 3.15 -14.54 -0.50
C GLY A 301 3.55 -14.40 -1.97
N LEU A 302 2.58 -14.25 -2.88
CA LEU A 302 2.82 -14.00 -4.31
C LEU A 302 3.63 -12.71 -4.55
N LEU A 303 3.35 -11.65 -3.79
CA LEU A 303 4.11 -10.40 -3.87
C LEU A 303 5.57 -10.60 -3.46
N MET A 304 5.82 -11.35 -2.39
CA MET A 304 7.18 -11.64 -1.95
C MET A 304 7.95 -12.48 -2.98
N ASP A 305 7.27 -13.35 -3.72
CA ASP A 305 7.89 -14.08 -4.82
C ASP A 305 8.32 -13.16 -5.98
N LEU A 306 7.49 -12.19 -6.34
CA LEU A 306 7.87 -11.16 -7.32
C LEU A 306 9.09 -10.34 -6.84
N ALA A 307 9.12 -9.98 -5.56
CA ALA A 307 10.22 -9.25 -4.95
C ALA A 307 11.54 -10.06 -4.93
N ARG A 308 11.48 -11.35 -4.59
CA ARG A 308 12.65 -12.25 -4.59
C ARG A 308 13.23 -12.41 -5.99
N ARG A 309 12.38 -12.48 -7.03
CA ARG A 309 12.81 -12.59 -8.43
C ARG A 309 13.21 -11.26 -9.07
N GLY A 310 12.98 -10.12 -8.38
CA GLY A 310 13.27 -8.80 -8.93
C GLY A 310 12.39 -8.41 -10.12
N GLU A 311 11.19 -8.98 -10.22
CA GLU A 311 10.23 -8.71 -11.31
C GLU A 311 9.50 -7.37 -11.17
N ILE A 312 9.64 -6.72 -10.01
CA ILE A 312 9.10 -5.40 -9.71
C ILE A 312 10.23 -4.47 -9.26
N GLN A 313 10.12 -3.18 -9.60
CA GLN A 313 11.14 -2.18 -9.31
C GLN A 313 10.49 -0.92 -8.70
N PRO A 314 10.23 -0.92 -7.38
CA PRO A 314 9.60 0.21 -6.71
C PRO A 314 10.36 1.52 -6.92
N VAL A 315 9.61 2.57 -7.21
CA VAL A 315 10.14 3.92 -7.42
C VAL A 315 10.15 4.68 -6.08
N ILE A 316 11.33 5.11 -5.65
CA ILE A 316 11.51 5.93 -4.45
C ILE A 316 11.57 7.39 -4.85
N ALA A 317 10.60 8.17 -4.40
CA ALA A 317 10.48 9.58 -4.69
C ALA A 317 11.36 10.45 -3.77
N ALA A 318 11.37 10.14 -2.48
CA ALA A 318 12.15 10.86 -1.47
C ALA A 318 12.52 9.97 -0.29
N ARG A 319 13.54 10.41 0.45
CA ARG A 319 14.02 9.77 1.68
C ARG A 319 14.12 10.81 2.77
N PHE A 320 13.67 10.46 3.96
CA PHE A 320 13.75 11.28 5.16
C PHE A 320 14.36 10.47 6.31
N PRO A 321 15.08 11.10 7.24
CA PRO A 321 15.37 10.48 8.52
C PRO A 321 14.07 10.38 9.37
N LEU A 322 14.07 9.47 10.35
CA LEU A 322 12.88 9.20 11.17
C LEU A 322 12.37 10.43 11.94
N ASP A 323 13.27 11.27 12.42
CA ASP A 323 12.96 12.51 13.17
C ASP A 323 12.30 13.60 12.32
N GLN A 324 12.28 13.44 10.99
CA GLN A 324 11.56 14.30 10.04
C GLN A 324 10.24 13.68 9.57
N ALA A 325 9.57 12.90 10.41
CA ALA A 325 8.31 12.24 10.04
C ALA A 325 7.19 13.22 9.69
N ALA A 326 7.15 14.39 10.34
CA ALA A 326 6.18 15.43 10.04
C ALA A 326 6.36 15.97 8.61
N GLU A 327 7.60 16.35 8.25
CA GLU A 327 7.96 16.84 6.90
C GLU A 327 7.72 15.76 5.83
N ALA A 328 8.01 14.50 6.14
CA ALA A 328 7.78 13.38 5.24
C ALA A 328 6.28 13.17 4.96
N GLN A 329 5.43 13.28 5.98
CA GLN A 329 3.97 13.21 5.82
C GLN A 329 3.41 14.44 5.09
N GLU A 330 3.94 15.63 5.32
CA GLU A 330 3.58 16.83 4.55
C GLU A 330 3.93 16.67 3.07
N GLU A 331 5.13 16.15 2.75
CA GLU A 331 5.52 15.89 1.36
C GLU A 331 4.59 14.87 0.70
N LEU A 332 4.19 13.82 1.44
CA LEU A 332 3.18 12.87 0.96
C LEU A 332 1.84 13.56 0.66
N ALA A 333 1.39 14.45 1.55
CA ALA A 333 0.13 15.18 1.40
C ALA A 333 0.11 16.13 0.19
N ARG A 334 1.25 16.71 -0.20
CA ARG A 334 1.39 17.57 -1.40
C ARG A 334 1.12 16.84 -2.71
N ARG A 335 1.26 15.52 -2.74
CA ARG A 335 1.01 14.68 -3.93
C ARG A 335 1.82 15.09 -5.17
N GLY A 336 2.94 15.79 -4.99
CA GLY A 336 3.81 16.27 -6.07
C GLY A 336 4.70 15.19 -6.69
N HIS A 337 5.01 14.18 -5.91
CA HIS A 337 5.97 13.11 -6.21
C HIS A 337 5.41 12.00 -7.13
N VAL A 338 6.32 11.13 -7.61
CA VAL A 338 6.01 9.87 -8.30
C VAL A 338 6.62 8.72 -7.51
N GLY A 339 5.84 7.70 -7.21
CA GLY A 339 6.28 6.54 -6.41
C GLY A 339 6.05 6.73 -4.91
N LYS A 340 7.00 6.29 -4.09
CA LYS A 340 6.88 6.20 -2.63
C LYS A 340 7.90 7.05 -1.90
N ILE A 341 7.53 7.55 -0.73
CA ILE A 341 8.40 8.22 0.24
C ILE A 341 8.75 7.21 1.31
N VAL A 342 10.01 7.19 1.75
CA VAL A 342 10.51 6.30 2.79
C VAL A 342 11.23 7.09 3.87
N MET A 343 11.20 6.56 5.09
CA MET A 343 12.03 7.03 6.21
C MET A 343 12.99 5.94 6.65
N ARG A 344 14.11 6.37 7.22
CA ARG A 344 15.12 5.50 7.85
C ARG A 344 15.32 5.93 9.31
N PRO A 345 15.28 5.00 10.25
CA PRO A 345 15.61 5.26 11.65
C PRO A 345 17.01 5.74 11.89
#